data_0b9b2cb4b3d6df524e68eebfe8eafd2f
#
_entry.id   0b9b2cb4b3d6df524e68eebfe8eafd2f
#
_cell.length_a   1.000
_cell.length_b   1.000
_cell.length_c   1.000
_cell.angle_alpha   90.00
_cell.angle_beta   90.00
_cell.angle_gamma   90.00
#
_symmetry.space_group_name_H-M   'P 1'
#
loop_
_entity.id
_entity.type
_entity.pdbx_description
1 polymer ?
#
loop_
_entity_poly.entity_id
_entity_poly.type
_entity_poly.pdbx_seq_one_letter_code
_entity_poly.pdbx_strand_id
1 'polypeptide(L)'
;EQSENSQREAKFLANKNKQAETLAAEKRELARQERIADQLEAEYKKNEEILRVKEEAYQKELGSLVELFGHLQSSAGEAAVQFSGSLTSPQFGLERVDFLNDLTSKMSETTELPTIREIEGLWYELQREMVASGQVVSFDTTVVDVDGESSTCKVTRVGLFNAVCDGKYLEYVSATGQFAFLPRQPVGRFTKTAKKVGNADPGEQVKFGIDPTGPTGGSLLANLIQTPSLAERAAQGREVGYAIIFV
;
A
#
# COMPACT_ATOMS: atom_id res chain seq x y z
N GLU A 1 61.69 -34.74 -57.49
CA GLU A 1 62.15 -33.74 -56.47
C GLU A 1 62.53 -32.41 -57.13
N GLN A 2 63.38 -32.36 -58.24
CA GLN A 2 63.69 -31.08 -58.86
C GLN A 2 62.50 -30.35 -59.48
N SER A 3 61.55 -31.06 -60.08
CA SER A 3 60.31 -30.45 -60.62
C SER A 3 59.37 -29.97 -59.57
N GLU A 4 59.30 -30.62 -58.43
CA GLU A 4 58.43 -30.18 -57.26
C GLU A 4 59.04 -28.97 -56.60
N ASN A 5 60.34 -28.90 -56.43
CA ASN A 5 60.97 -27.71 -55.86
C ASN A 5 60.82 -26.49 -56.79
N SER A 6 60.98 -26.67 -58.11
CA SER A 6 60.69 -25.59 -59.07
C SER A 6 59.22 -25.11 -59.04
N GLN A 7 58.26 -26.01 -58.88
CA GLN A 7 56.89 -25.65 -58.76
C GLN A 7 56.56 -24.92 -57.41
N ARG A 8 57.21 -25.33 -56.34
CA ARG A 8 57.08 -24.63 -55.03
C ARG A 8 57.72 -23.25 -55.11
N GLU A 9 58.89 -23.12 -55.75
CA GLU A 9 59.52 -21.83 -55.90
C GLU A 9 58.76 -20.89 -56.81
N ALA A 10 58.17 -21.35 -57.91
CA ALA A 10 57.31 -20.59 -58.77
C ALA A 10 55.99 -20.13 -58.04
N LYS A 11 55.39 -21.01 -57.24
CA LYS A 11 54.26 -20.67 -56.40
C LYS A 11 54.63 -19.65 -55.32
N PHE A 12 55.78 -19.77 -54.70
CA PHE A 12 56.29 -18.82 -53.72
C PHE A 12 56.55 -17.45 -54.35
N LEU A 13 57.21 -17.39 -55.49
CA LEU A 13 57.44 -16.13 -56.23
C LEU A 13 56.11 -15.46 -56.68
N ALA A 14 55.18 -16.25 -57.21
CA ALA A 14 53.85 -15.74 -57.59
C ALA A 14 53.05 -15.18 -56.37
N ASN A 15 53.21 -15.83 -55.23
CA ASN A 15 52.56 -15.35 -54.00
C ASN A 15 53.32 -14.19 -53.33
N LYS A 16 54.60 -13.96 -53.62
CA LYS A 16 55.37 -12.87 -53.00
C LYS A 16 54.83 -11.49 -53.34
N ASN A 17 54.39 -11.25 -54.56
CA ASN A 17 53.76 -10.00 -54.96
C ASN A 17 52.37 -9.85 -54.32
N LYS A 18 51.59 -10.97 -54.21
CA LYS A 18 50.34 -11.00 -53.51
C LYS A 18 50.50 -10.77 -51.99
N GLN A 19 51.58 -11.31 -51.40
CA GLN A 19 51.89 -11.08 -49.99
C GLN A 19 52.13 -9.59 -49.68
N ALA A 20 52.87 -8.90 -50.53
CA ALA A 20 53.14 -7.48 -50.38
C ALA A 20 51.85 -6.65 -50.49
N GLU A 21 50.95 -7.01 -51.42
CA GLU A 21 49.70 -6.37 -51.63
C GLU A 21 48.70 -6.63 -50.41
N THR A 22 48.66 -7.91 -49.98
CA THR A 22 47.86 -8.30 -48.82
C THR A 22 48.36 -7.60 -47.54
N LEU A 23 49.69 -7.57 -47.33
CA LEU A 23 50.29 -6.87 -46.20
C LEU A 23 49.98 -5.36 -46.23
N ALA A 24 49.98 -4.75 -47.41
CA ALA A 24 49.64 -3.35 -47.56
C ALA A 24 48.14 -3.09 -47.30
N ALA A 25 47.26 -4.02 -47.69
CA ALA A 25 45.83 -3.97 -47.41
C ALA A 25 45.55 -4.12 -45.89
N GLU A 26 46.17 -5.10 -45.25
CA GLU A 26 46.01 -5.32 -43.79
C GLU A 26 46.56 -4.15 -42.97
N LYS A 27 47.68 -3.54 -43.36
CA LYS A 27 48.19 -2.32 -42.72
C LYS A 27 47.24 -1.14 -42.85
N ARG A 28 46.56 -1.01 -44.00
CA ARG A 28 45.54 0.06 -44.18
C ARG A 28 44.31 -0.20 -43.31
N GLU A 29 43.88 -1.46 -43.23
CA GLU A 29 42.74 -1.83 -42.36
C GLU A 29 43.09 -1.66 -40.88
N LEU A 30 44.29 -2.07 -40.45
CA LEU A 30 44.77 -1.83 -39.10
C LEU A 30 44.75 -0.32 -38.77
N ALA A 31 45.34 0.51 -39.64
CA ALA A 31 45.33 1.96 -39.43
C ALA A 31 43.93 2.59 -39.44
N ARG A 32 42.98 1.94 -40.14
CA ARG A 32 41.58 2.34 -40.09
C ARG A 32 40.95 1.94 -38.76
N GLN A 33 41.16 0.73 -38.29
CA GLN A 33 40.66 0.24 -37.01
C GLN A 33 41.24 1.03 -35.82
N GLU A 34 42.53 1.36 -35.87
CA GLU A 34 43.15 2.25 -34.86
C GLU A 34 42.49 3.61 -34.81
N ARG A 35 42.20 4.24 -35.96
CA ARG A 35 41.49 5.54 -36.00
C ARG A 35 40.06 5.44 -35.45
N ILE A 36 39.34 4.36 -35.75
CA ILE A 36 38.00 4.12 -35.19
C ILE A 36 38.12 3.90 -33.70
N ALA A 37 39.05 3.15 -33.20
CA ALA A 37 39.30 2.93 -31.79
C ALA A 37 39.58 4.26 -31.05
N ASP A 38 40.46 5.09 -31.59
CA ASP A 38 40.77 6.42 -31.04
C ASP A 38 39.54 7.34 -31.00
N GLN A 39 38.71 7.31 -32.04
CA GLN A 39 37.46 8.07 -32.08
C GLN A 39 36.47 7.58 -31.04
N LEU A 40 36.26 6.27 -30.92
CA LEU A 40 35.37 5.68 -29.94
C LEU A 40 35.89 5.93 -28.52
N GLU A 41 37.17 5.87 -28.27
CA GLU A 41 37.77 6.21 -26.98
C GLU A 41 37.55 7.67 -26.61
N ALA A 42 37.68 8.59 -27.57
CA ALA A 42 37.40 10.02 -27.35
C ALA A 42 35.93 10.28 -27.11
N GLU A 43 35.00 9.60 -27.82
CA GLU A 43 33.56 9.68 -27.57
C GLU A 43 33.18 9.09 -26.21
N TYR A 44 33.78 7.95 -25.85
CA TYR A 44 33.56 7.34 -24.55
C TYR A 44 33.97 8.29 -23.43
N LYS A 45 35.15 8.85 -23.44
CA LYS A 45 35.60 9.83 -22.43
C LYS A 45 34.69 11.06 -22.36
N LYS A 46 34.23 11.55 -23.52
CA LYS A 46 33.28 12.66 -23.57
C LYS A 46 31.94 12.29 -22.95
N ASN A 47 31.42 11.11 -23.25
CA ASN A 47 30.14 10.65 -22.71
C ASN A 47 30.26 10.39 -21.20
N GLU A 48 31.38 9.84 -20.72
CA GLU A 48 31.65 9.65 -19.30
C GLU A 48 31.64 10.99 -18.52
N GLU A 49 32.26 12.03 -19.08
CA GLU A 49 32.22 13.38 -18.48
C GLU A 49 30.82 13.99 -18.49
N ILE A 50 30.06 13.81 -19.57
CA ILE A 50 28.66 14.28 -19.65
C ILE A 50 27.81 13.55 -18.61
N LEU A 51 27.99 12.23 -18.46
CA LEU A 51 27.27 11.43 -17.46
C LEU A 51 27.62 11.90 -16.05
N ARG A 52 28.89 12.14 -15.74
CA ARG A 52 29.34 12.64 -14.43
C ARG A 52 28.67 13.99 -14.09
N VAL A 53 28.69 14.94 -15.02
CA VAL A 53 28.07 16.27 -14.81
C VAL A 53 26.56 16.16 -14.63
N LYS A 54 25.90 15.28 -15.42
CA LYS A 54 24.45 15.05 -15.27
C LYS A 54 24.10 14.36 -13.94
N GLU A 55 24.92 13.40 -13.53
CA GLU A 55 24.74 12.72 -12.24
C GLU A 55 24.91 13.70 -11.07
N GLU A 56 25.93 14.57 -11.09
CA GLU A 56 26.10 15.60 -10.07
C GLU A 56 24.90 16.57 -10.01
N ALA A 57 24.40 17.00 -11.16
CA ALA A 57 23.22 17.85 -11.24
C ALA A 57 21.97 17.12 -10.73
N TYR A 58 21.78 15.85 -11.10
CA TYR A 58 20.69 15.01 -10.64
C TYR A 58 20.73 14.81 -9.13
N GLN A 59 21.88 14.46 -8.57
CA GLN A 59 22.05 14.30 -7.11
C GLN A 59 21.79 15.60 -6.34
N LYS A 60 22.16 16.74 -6.89
CA LYS A 60 21.87 18.04 -6.28
C LYS A 60 20.38 18.34 -6.26
N GLU A 61 19.67 18.10 -7.35
CA GLU A 61 18.20 18.27 -7.42
C GLU A 61 17.48 17.25 -6.55
N LEU A 62 17.94 15.99 -6.56
CA LEU A 62 17.39 14.92 -5.72
C LEU A 62 17.55 15.23 -4.24
N GLY A 63 18.71 15.77 -3.83
CA GLY A 63 18.98 16.10 -2.43
C GLY A 63 17.95 17.07 -1.82
N SER A 64 17.39 17.99 -2.60
CA SER A 64 16.31 18.87 -2.16
C SER A 64 14.95 18.17 -2.04
N LEU A 65 14.76 17.05 -2.72
CA LEU A 65 13.51 16.29 -2.72
C LEU A 65 13.50 15.12 -1.73
N VAL A 66 14.66 14.63 -1.29
CA VAL A 66 14.78 13.47 -0.37
C VAL A 66 13.99 13.69 0.91
N GLU A 67 14.06 14.89 1.49
CA GLU A 67 13.33 15.24 2.70
C GLU A 67 11.82 15.20 2.46
N LEU A 68 11.35 15.76 1.32
CA LEU A 68 9.94 15.71 0.92
C LEU A 68 9.44 14.28 0.73
N PHE A 69 10.22 13.43 0.05
CA PHE A 69 9.85 12.03 -0.14
C PHE A 69 9.84 11.24 1.17
N GLY A 70 10.73 11.55 2.11
CA GLY A 70 10.69 10.98 3.45
C GLY A 70 9.38 11.31 4.18
N HIS A 71 8.91 12.55 4.09
CA HIS A 71 7.62 12.96 4.66
C HIS A 71 6.43 12.28 3.94
N LEU A 72 6.46 12.19 2.61
CA LEU A 72 5.41 11.51 1.85
C LEU A 72 5.35 10.02 2.19
N GLN A 73 6.49 9.36 2.31
CA GLN A 73 6.60 7.96 2.71
C GLN A 73 6.00 7.72 4.10
N SER A 74 6.38 8.55 5.08
CA SER A 74 5.82 8.47 6.44
C SER A 74 4.31 8.66 6.41
N SER A 75 3.83 9.70 5.71
CA SER A 75 2.40 10.00 5.61
C SER A 75 1.62 8.88 4.91
N ALA A 76 2.17 8.27 3.86
CA ALA A 76 1.54 7.14 3.17
C ALA A 76 1.48 5.90 4.06
N GLY A 77 2.58 5.59 4.78
CA GLY A 77 2.63 4.48 5.72
C GLY A 77 1.66 4.64 6.90
N GLU A 78 1.61 5.83 7.49
CA GLU A 78 0.66 6.15 8.56
C GLU A 78 -0.79 6.06 8.08
N ALA A 79 -1.08 6.58 6.88
CA ALA A 79 -2.40 6.49 6.28
C ALA A 79 -2.80 5.03 6.00
N ALA A 80 -1.89 4.19 5.51
CA ALA A 80 -2.15 2.77 5.29
C ALA A 80 -2.54 2.04 6.58
N VAL A 81 -1.80 2.27 7.67
CA VAL A 81 -2.10 1.71 8.99
C VAL A 81 -3.45 2.21 9.49
N GLN A 82 -3.72 3.52 9.39
CA GLN A 82 -4.97 4.10 9.86
C GLN A 82 -6.17 3.60 9.06
N PHE A 83 -6.04 3.50 7.73
CA PHE A 83 -7.14 3.03 6.88
C PHE A 83 -7.40 1.54 7.04
N SER A 84 -6.37 0.72 7.32
CA SER A 84 -6.58 -0.69 7.62
C SER A 84 -7.46 -0.93 8.84
N GLY A 85 -7.44 -0.01 9.82
CA GLY A 85 -8.29 -0.03 11.02
C GLY A 85 -9.56 0.83 10.94
N SER A 86 -9.82 1.50 9.81
CA SER A 86 -10.93 2.45 9.70
C SER A 86 -12.27 1.78 9.41
N LEU A 87 -13.34 2.30 10.04
CA LEU A 87 -14.72 1.90 9.74
C LEU A 87 -15.18 2.20 8.30
N THR A 88 -14.40 2.98 7.56
CA THR A 88 -14.66 3.28 6.15
C THR A 88 -14.16 2.18 5.23
N SER A 89 -13.29 1.30 5.70
CA SER A 89 -12.67 0.25 4.87
C SER A 89 -13.66 -0.77 4.31
N PRO A 90 -14.68 -1.22 5.03
CA PRO A 90 -15.73 -2.07 4.43
C PRO A 90 -16.55 -1.37 3.34
N GLN A 91 -16.58 -0.04 3.33
CA GLN A 91 -17.27 0.76 2.31
C GLN A 91 -16.41 0.99 1.07
N PHE A 92 -15.13 1.24 1.23
CA PHE A 92 -14.24 1.65 0.13
C PHE A 92 -13.31 0.54 -0.37
N GLY A 93 -13.24 -0.58 0.31
CA GLY A 93 -12.31 -1.66 0.03
C GLY A 93 -10.92 -1.47 0.64
N LEU A 94 -10.15 -2.54 0.69
CA LEU A 94 -8.76 -2.54 1.17
C LEU A 94 -7.74 -2.21 0.08
N GLU A 95 -8.15 -2.13 -1.18
CA GLU A 95 -7.28 -1.78 -2.33
C GLU A 95 -6.54 -0.45 -2.12
N ARG A 96 -7.16 0.49 -1.40
CA ARG A 96 -6.52 1.76 -1.03
C ARG A 96 -5.36 1.57 -0.04
N VAL A 97 -5.43 0.55 0.82
CA VAL A 97 -4.35 0.21 1.75
C VAL A 97 -3.20 -0.42 0.98
N ASP A 98 -3.50 -1.30 0.04
CA ASP A 98 -2.51 -1.93 -0.84
C ASP A 98 -1.78 -0.86 -1.66
N PHE A 99 -2.52 0.08 -2.26
CA PHE A 99 -1.96 1.22 -2.98
C PHE A 99 -0.98 2.05 -2.11
N LEU A 100 -1.34 2.34 -0.86
CA LEU A 100 -0.49 3.12 0.04
C LEU A 100 0.75 2.34 0.50
N ASN A 101 0.63 1.03 0.69
CA ASN A 101 1.76 0.15 1.00
C ASN A 101 2.72 0.06 -0.18
N ASP A 102 2.21 -0.09 -1.41
CA ASP A 102 3.02 -0.11 -2.63
C ASP A 102 3.75 1.22 -2.81
N LEU A 103 3.06 2.34 -2.60
CA LEU A 103 3.65 3.68 -2.65
C LEU A 103 4.76 3.86 -1.60
N THR A 104 4.53 3.39 -0.37
CA THR A 104 5.51 3.43 0.72
C THR A 104 6.74 2.58 0.38
N SER A 105 6.54 1.37 -0.14
CA SER A 105 7.61 0.45 -0.55
C SER A 105 8.45 1.05 -1.68
N LYS A 106 7.79 1.60 -2.70
CA LYS A 106 8.45 2.28 -3.83
C LYS A 106 9.35 3.44 -3.37
N MET A 107 8.90 4.24 -2.41
CA MET A 107 9.70 5.35 -1.85
C MET A 107 10.81 4.88 -0.90
N SER A 108 10.77 3.64 -0.40
CA SER A 108 11.84 3.04 0.40
C SER A 108 13.01 2.58 -0.46
N GLU A 109 12.71 2.12 -1.67
CA GLU A 109 13.70 1.69 -2.65
C GLU A 109 14.22 2.96 -3.34
N THR A 110 15.41 3.40 -3.00
CA THR A 110 16.07 4.66 -3.44
C THR A 110 16.19 4.83 -4.98
N THR A 111 15.67 3.91 -5.77
CA THR A 111 15.81 3.87 -7.23
C THR A 111 14.61 4.41 -8.00
N GLU A 112 13.42 4.45 -7.41
CA GLU A 112 12.21 4.91 -8.10
C GLU A 112 11.51 6.04 -7.35
N LEU A 113 11.30 7.15 -8.06
CA LEU A 113 10.53 8.27 -7.54
C LEU A 113 9.04 8.04 -7.76
N PRO A 114 8.17 8.47 -6.81
CA PRO A 114 6.75 8.43 -7.01
C PRO A 114 6.34 9.35 -8.16
N THR A 115 5.41 8.90 -8.96
CA THR A 115 4.80 9.71 -10.02
C THR A 115 3.86 10.75 -9.43
N ILE A 116 3.58 11.82 -10.18
CA ILE A 116 2.59 12.84 -9.79
C ILE A 116 1.22 12.20 -9.51
N ARG A 117 0.82 11.20 -10.30
CA ARG A 117 -0.46 10.49 -10.11
C ARG A 117 -0.52 9.71 -8.79
N GLU A 118 0.59 9.12 -8.36
CA GLU A 118 0.66 8.43 -7.07
C GLU A 118 0.58 9.41 -5.91
N ILE A 119 1.21 10.58 -6.03
CA ILE A 119 1.11 11.65 -5.03
C ILE A 119 -0.33 12.22 -4.97
N GLU A 120 -0.95 12.44 -6.12
CA GLU A 120 -2.36 12.84 -6.22
C GLU A 120 -3.28 11.76 -5.64
N GLY A 121 -2.96 10.47 -5.85
CA GLY A 121 -3.67 9.34 -5.27
C GLY A 121 -3.64 9.32 -3.74
N LEU A 122 -2.46 9.53 -3.15
CA LEU A 122 -2.32 9.68 -1.69
C LEU A 122 -3.19 10.83 -1.17
N TRP A 123 -3.12 11.99 -1.83
CA TRP A 123 -3.91 13.15 -1.45
C TRP A 123 -5.41 12.90 -1.58
N TYR A 124 -5.84 12.22 -2.63
CA TYR A 124 -7.24 11.83 -2.84
C TYR A 124 -7.74 10.90 -1.72
N GLU A 125 -6.97 9.89 -1.34
CA GLU A 125 -7.38 8.96 -0.28
C GLU A 125 -7.47 9.64 1.09
N LEU A 126 -6.55 10.54 1.41
CA LEU A 126 -6.60 11.33 2.64
C LEU A 126 -7.85 12.23 2.68
N GLN A 127 -8.17 12.92 1.57
CA GLN A 127 -9.38 13.73 1.48
C GLN A 127 -10.64 12.88 1.54
N ARG A 128 -10.67 11.72 0.88
CA ARG A 128 -11.80 10.79 0.92
C ARG A 128 -12.09 10.32 2.33
N GLU A 129 -11.08 9.95 3.10
CA GLU A 129 -11.23 9.57 4.50
C GLU A 129 -11.72 10.74 5.36
N MET A 130 -11.16 11.93 5.17
CA MET A 130 -11.58 13.14 5.87
C MET A 130 -13.07 13.46 5.63
N VAL A 131 -13.51 13.42 4.37
CA VAL A 131 -14.92 13.64 4.02
C VAL A 131 -15.82 12.55 4.62
N ALA A 132 -15.40 11.27 4.48
CA ALA A 132 -16.16 10.14 4.99
C ALA A 132 -16.27 10.14 6.52
N SER A 133 -15.25 10.65 7.23
CA SER A 133 -15.27 10.77 8.70
C SER A 133 -16.40 11.65 9.23
N GLY A 134 -16.84 12.63 8.45
CA GLY A 134 -17.96 13.54 8.79
C GLY A 134 -19.32 13.06 8.33
N GLN A 135 -19.44 11.92 7.65
CA GLN A 135 -20.68 11.47 7.02
C GLN A 135 -21.39 10.36 7.84
N VAL A 136 -22.71 10.38 7.79
CA VAL A 136 -23.56 9.24 8.15
C VAL A 136 -24.02 8.60 6.84
N VAL A 137 -23.63 7.34 6.60
CA VAL A 137 -23.87 6.64 5.34
C VAL A 137 -24.39 5.25 5.61
N SER A 138 -25.39 4.83 4.81
CA SER A 138 -25.90 3.45 4.82
C SER A 138 -25.50 2.74 3.53
N PHE A 139 -24.96 1.52 3.64
CA PHE A 139 -24.54 0.68 2.52
C PHE A 139 -24.68 -0.80 2.88
N ASP A 140 -24.85 -1.63 1.85
CA ASP A 140 -24.93 -3.07 2.02
C ASP A 140 -23.52 -3.68 2.06
N THR A 141 -23.24 -4.48 3.08
CA THR A 141 -21.95 -5.17 3.22
C THR A 141 -22.14 -6.49 3.98
N THR A 142 -21.12 -7.33 3.91
CA THR A 142 -21.08 -8.59 4.66
C THR A 142 -20.76 -8.32 6.13
N VAL A 143 -21.57 -8.89 7.01
CA VAL A 143 -21.40 -8.82 8.46
C VAL A 143 -21.35 -10.25 9.00
N VAL A 144 -20.41 -10.52 9.91
CA VAL A 144 -20.22 -11.81 10.55
C VAL A 144 -21.01 -11.83 11.87
N ASP A 145 -21.78 -12.89 12.08
CA ASP A 145 -22.48 -13.08 13.36
C ASP A 145 -21.57 -13.72 14.41
N VAL A 146 -22.01 -13.75 15.65
CA VAL A 146 -21.30 -14.34 16.80
C VAL A 146 -21.04 -15.84 16.62
N ASP A 147 -21.83 -16.53 15.81
CA ASP A 147 -21.65 -17.94 15.44
C ASP A 147 -20.70 -18.14 14.25
N GLY A 148 -20.14 -17.06 13.69
CA GLY A 148 -19.24 -17.08 12.55
C GLY A 148 -19.94 -17.15 11.19
N GLU A 149 -21.26 -17.07 11.14
CA GLU A 149 -22.01 -17.03 9.89
C GLU A 149 -21.97 -15.63 9.26
N SER A 150 -21.75 -15.58 7.96
CA SER A 150 -21.72 -14.32 7.20
C SER A 150 -23.05 -14.05 6.53
N SER A 151 -23.57 -12.85 6.71
CA SER A 151 -24.81 -12.39 6.09
C SER A 151 -24.68 -10.98 5.53
N THR A 152 -25.44 -10.65 4.49
CA THR A 152 -25.50 -9.28 3.97
C THR A 152 -26.42 -8.45 4.86
N CYS A 153 -25.93 -7.29 5.30
CA CYS A 153 -26.70 -6.36 6.09
C CYS A 153 -26.56 -4.92 5.58
N LYS A 154 -27.64 -4.15 5.66
CA LYS A 154 -27.60 -2.70 5.46
C LYS A 154 -26.98 -2.03 6.69
N VAL A 155 -25.68 -1.77 6.61
CA VAL A 155 -24.92 -1.13 7.67
C VAL A 155 -25.05 0.38 7.56
N THR A 156 -25.35 1.04 8.69
CA THR A 156 -25.28 2.50 8.80
C THR A 156 -24.06 2.87 9.62
N ARG A 157 -23.09 3.55 8.98
CA ARG A 157 -21.87 4.07 9.59
C ARG A 157 -22.06 5.53 9.99
N VAL A 158 -21.69 5.86 11.21
CA VAL A 158 -21.77 7.22 11.77
C VAL A 158 -20.33 7.72 11.97
N GLY A 159 -19.84 8.48 11.02
CA GLY A 159 -18.45 8.94 11.01
C GLY A 159 -17.46 7.79 11.09
N LEU A 160 -16.41 7.97 11.89
CA LEU A 160 -15.46 6.92 12.27
C LEU A 160 -15.75 6.33 13.65
N PHE A 161 -16.91 6.65 14.24
CA PHE A 161 -17.21 6.28 15.61
C PHE A 161 -17.88 4.92 15.74
N ASN A 162 -18.97 4.72 15.00
CA ASN A 162 -19.78 3.52 15.11
C ASN A 162 -20.35 3.07 13.77
N ALA A 163 -20.58 1.76 13.68
CA ALA A 163 -21.39 1.14 12.64
C ALA A 163 -22.50 0.32 13.31
N VAL A 164 -23.69 0.32 12.71
CA VAL A 164 -24.86 -0.40 13.20
C VAL A 164 -25.59 -1.13 12.08
N CYS A 165 -26.15 -2.29 12.41
CA CYS A 165 -27.04 -3.05 11.55
C CYS A 165 -28.21 -3.57 12.38
N ASP A 166 -29.44 -3.44 11.89
CA ASP A 166 -30.67 -3.91 12.56
C ASP A 166 -30.78 -3.49 14.04
N GLY A 167 -30.29 -2.30 14.36
CA GLY A 167 -30.30 -1.76 15.72
C GLY A 167 -29.24 -2.34 16.65
N LYS A 168 -28.33 -3.15 16.14
CA LYS A 168 -27.16 -3.69 16.86
C LYS A 168 -25.90 -2.95 16.46
N TYR A 169 -25.03 -2.70 17.41
CA TYR A 169 -23.69 -2.17 17.16
C TYR A 169 -22.78 -3.25 16.59
N LEU A 170 -21.91 -2.82 15.69
CA LEU A 170 -20.90 -3.65 15.04
C LEU A 170 -19.52 -3.23 15.50
N GLU A 171 -18.58 -4.17 15.45
CA GLU A 171 -17.14 -3.92 15.48
C GLU A 171 -16.55 -4.15 14.10
N TYR A 172 -15.48 -3.46 13.81
CA TYR A 172 -14.70 -3.69 12.59
C TYR A 172 -13.51 -4.58 12.92
N VAL A 173 -13.41 -5.71 12.23
CA VAL A 173 -12.32 -6.67 12.36
C VAL A 173 -11.31 -6.41 11.24
N SER A 174 -10.26 -5.67 11.54
CA SER A 174 -9.24 -5.28 10.55
C SER A 174 -8.54 -6.48 9.89
N ALA A 175 -8.39 -7.59 10.63
CA ALA A 175 -7.78 -8.81 10.10
C ALA A 175 -8.56 -9.44 8.94
N THR A 176 -9.89 -9.28 8.92
CA THR A 176 -10.76 -9.82 7.86
C THR A 176 -11.31 -8.74 6.94
N GLY A 177 -11.16 -7.47 7.30
CA GLY A 177 -11.74 -6.34 6.57
C GLY A 177 -13.27 -6.25 6.65
N GLN A 178 -13.88 -6.93 7.60
CA GLN A 178 -15.34 -7.08 7.71
C GLN A 178 -15.88 -6.55 9.03
N PHE A 179 -17.18 -6.22 9.03
CA PHE A 179 -17.90 -5.99 10.28
C PHE A 179 -18.34 -7.29 10.94
N ALA A 180 -18.32 -7.31 12.26
CA ALA A 180 -18.89 -8.38 13.07
C ALA A 180 -19.89 -7.81 14.09
N PHE A 181 -20.91 -8.59 14.42
CA PHE A 181 -21.79 -8.22 15.52
C PHE A 181 -21.04 -8.33 16.85
N LEU A 182 -21.19 -7.32 17.70
CA LEU A 182 -20.69 -7.40 19.06
C LEU A 182 -21.37 -8.57 19.79
N PRO A 183 -20.63 -9.49 20.42
CA PRO A 183 -21.20 -10.60 21.19
C PRO A 183 -22.09 -10.13 22.33
N ARG A 184 -21.79 -8.96 22.87
CA ARG A 184 -22.62 -8.28 23.87
C ARG A 184 -22.95 -6.88 23.38
N GLN A 185 -24.27 -6.61 23.27
CA GLN A 185 -24.75 -5.32 22.84
C GLN A 185 -24.87 -4.36 24.06
N PRO A 186 -24.74 -3.02 23.82
CA PRO A 186 -25.00 -2.01 24.85
C PRO A 186 -26.43 -2.09 25.39
N VAL A 187 -26.65 -1.45 26.55
CA VAL A 187 -27.97 -1.41 27.16
C VAL A 187 -29.05 -0.88 26.21
N GLY A 188 -30.29 -1.37 26.36
CA GLY A 188 -31.38 -1.20 25.41
C GLY A 188 -31.71 0.25 25.00
N ARG A 189 -31.35 1.24 25.82
CA ARG A 189 -31.49 2.66 25.43
C ARG A 189 -30.64 3.02 24.20
N PHE A 190 -29.44 2.45 24.07
CA PHE A 190 -28.53 2.71 22.96
C PHE A 190 -28.93 1.90 21.71
N THR A 191 -29.30 0.62 21.85
CA THR A 191 -29.75 -0.21 20.71
C THR A 191 -31.07 0.32 20.12
N LYS A 192 -31.96 0.93 20.93
CA LYS A 192 -33.13 1.63 20.42
C LYS A 192 -32.76 2.85 19.55
N THR A 193 -31.69 3.59 19.91
CA THR A 193 -31.21 4.71 19.08
C THR A 193 -30.48 4.24 17.85
N ALA A 194 -29.77 3.13 17.94
CA ALA A 194 -29.14 2.46 16.78
C ALA A 194 -30.18 2.03 15.73
N LYS A 195 -31.31 1.46 16.18
CA LYS A 195 -32.41 1.12 15.28
C LYS A 195 -33.04 2.35 14.61
N LYS A 196 -33.13 3.48 15.32
CA LYS A 196 -33.62 4.72 14.73
C LYS A 196 -32.69 5.25 13.63
N VAL A 197 -31.39 5.30 13.88
CA VAL A 197 -30.44 5.81 12.89
C VAL A 197 -30.36 4.91 11.64
N GLY A 198 -30.48 3.59 11.83
CA GLY A 198 -30.49 2.64 10.70
C GLY A 198 -31.75 2.77 9.81
N ASN A 199 -32.85 3.30 10.36
CA ASN A 199 -34.09 3.46 9.63
C ASN A 199 -34.42 4.94 9.29
N ALA A 200 -33.51 5.87 9.60
CA ALA A 200 -33.73 7.29 9.35
C ALA A 200 -33.68 7.61 7.87
N ASP A 201 -34.54 8.51 7.41
CA ASP A 201 -34.53 9.04 6.07
C ASP A 201 -33.34 10.05 5.88
N PRO A 202 -32.82 10.23 4.65
CA PRO A 202 -31.82 11.23 4.38
C PRO A 202 -32.26 12.63 4.84
N GLY A 203 -31.46 13.28 5.71
CA GLY A 203 -31.74 14.59 6.28
C GLY A 203 -32.56 14.56 7.57
N GLU A 204 -33.04 13.41 8.00
CA GLU A 204 -33.71 13.28 9.27
C GLU A 204 -32.75 13.40 10.47
N GLN A 205 -33.11 14.18 11.48
CA GLN A 205 -32.32 14.33 12.70
C GLN A 205 -32.79 13.35 13.77
N VAL A 206 -31.91 12.39 14.08
CA VAL A 206 -32.18 11.37 15.10
C VAL A 206 -31.13 11.40 16.21
N LYS A 207 -31.57 11.08 17.45
CA LYS A 207 -30.59 10.89 18.54
C LYS A 207 -29.91 9.53 18.41
N PHE A 208 -28.59 9.52 18.52
CA PHE A 208 -27.79 8.31 18.46
C PHE A 208 -26.76 8.29 19.60
N GLY A 209 -26.53 7.13 20.18
CA GLY A 209 -25.44 6.91 21.14
C GLY A 209 -24.13 6.66 20.43
N ILE A 210 -23.20 7.60 20.54
CA ILE A 210 -21.87 7.50 19.96
C ILE A 210 -20.86 7.02 21.00
N ASP A 211 -20.00 6.11 20.64
CA ASP A 211 -18.78 5.80 21.39
C ASP A 211 -17.59 6.50 20.73
N PRO A 212 -17.03 7.55 21.33
CA PRO A 212 -15.93 8.30 20.73
C PRO A 212 -14.54 7.72 21.03
N THR A 213 -14.45 6.53 21.67
CA THR A 213 -13.19 6.04 22.25
C THR A 213 -12.28 5.30 21.28
N GLY A 214 -12.70 5.03 20.04
CA GLY A 214 -11.82 4.36 19.09
C GLY A 214 -12.27 4.40 17.64
N PRO A 215 -11.31 4.39 16.70
CA PRO A 215 -11.58 4.40 15.27
C PRO A 215 -12.17 3.07 14.75
N THR A 216 -12.05 1.99 15.52
CA THR A 216 -12.54 0.64 15.19
C THR A 216 -13.97 0.38 15.66
N GLY A 217 -14.74 1.41 15.98
CA GLY A 217 -16.13 1.28 16.43
C GLY A 217 -16.32 1.27 17.95
N GLY A 218 -15.26 1.66 18.67
CA GLY A 218 -15.33 1.93 20.10
C GLY A 218 -14.70 0.86 20.99
N SER A 219 -13.59 1.20 21.59
CA SER A 219 -12.95 0.36 22.62
C SER A 219 -13.81 0.24 23.89
N LEU A 220 -14.66 1.22 24.17
CA LEU A 220 -15.59 1.18 25.30
C LEU A 220 -16.69 0.14 25.05
N LEU A 221 -17.20 0.01 23.84
CA LEU A 221 -18.13 -1.05 23.45
C LEU A 221 -17.46 -2.43 23.52
N ALA A 222 -16.21 -2.57 23.07
CA ALA A 222 -15.46 -3.80 23.21
C ALA A 222 -15.21 -4.17 24.68
N ASN A 223 -14.94 -3.21 25.54
CA ASN A 223 -14.80 -3.43 26.99
C ASN A 223 -16.09 -3.90 27.68
N LEU A 224 -17.27 -3.55 27.15
CA LEU A 224 -18.53 -4.07 27.66
C LEU A 224 -18.66 -5.59 27.55
N ILE A 225 -17.96 -6.20 26.56
CA ILE A 225 -17.92 -7.65 26.38
C ILE A 225 -17.19 -8.32 27.54
N GLN A 226 -16.16 -7.64 28.08
CA GLN A 226 -15.29 -8.18 29.12
C GLN A 226 -15.85 -8.00 30.53
N THR A 227 -16.84 -7.07 30.71
CA THR A 227 -17.45 -6.84 32.03
C THR A 227 -18.63 -7.81 32.27
N PRO A 228 -18.48 -8.78 33.19
CA PRO A 228 -19.56 -9.71 33.49
C PRO A 228 -20.78 -8.96 34.05
N SER A 229 -22.00 -9.33 33.64
CA SER A 229 -23.23 -8.85 34.16
C SER A 229 -23.43 -9.24 35.65
N LEU A 230 -24.31 -8.57 36.38
CA LEU A 230 -24.59 -8.94 37.77
C LEU A 230 -25.04 -10.40 37.90
N ALA A 231 -25.84 -10.89 36.95
CA ALA A 231 -26.25 -12.30 36.90
C ALA A 231 -25.08 -13.25 36.67
N GLU A 232 -24.16 -12.91 35.79
CA GLU A 232 -22.93 -13.70 35.55
C GLU A 232 -22.00 -13.66 36.76
N ARG A 233 -21.87 -12.51 37.42
CA ARG A 233 -21.07 -12.40 38.67
C ARG A 233 -21.70 -13.23 39.79
N ALA A 234 -23.03 -13.25 39.90
CA ALA A 234 -23.73 -14.11 40.85
C ALA A 234 -23.51 -15.59 40.52
N ALA A 235 -23.60 -15.97 39.22
CA ALA A 235 -23.36 -17.36 38.81
C ALA A 235 -21.90 -17.78 38.98
N GLN A 236 -20.93 -16.89 38.76
CA GLN A 236 -19.51 -17.13 39.03
C GLN A 236 -19.20 -17.28 40.50
N GLY A 237 -19.95 -16.61 41.37
CA GLY A 237 -19.86 -16.73 42.85
C GLY A 237 -20.43 -18.02 43.38
N ARG A 238 -21.06 -18.86 42.58
CA ARG A 238 -21.69 -20.14 42.95
C ARG A 238 -22.61 -19.95 44.18
N GLU A 239 -22.63 -20.92 45.09
CA GLU A 239 -23.50 -20.91 46.29
C GLU A 239 -23.27 -19.70 47.20
N VAL A 240 -22.02 -19.23 47.33
CA VAL A 240 -21.64 -18.05 48.10
C VAL A 240 -22.19 -16.75 47.47
N GLY A 241 -22.15 -16.66 46.15
CA GLY A 241 -22.70 -15.50 45.40
C GLY A 241 -24.20 -15.39 45.55
N TYR A 242 -24.94 -16.49 45.56
CA TYR A 242 -26.38 -16.52 45.82
C TYR A 242 -26.73 -16.17 47.28
N ALA A 243 -25.94 -16.64 48.23
CA ALA A 243 -26.13 -16.34 49.65
C ALA A 243 -25.98 -14.82 49.95
N ILE A 244 -25.01 -14.16 49.33
CA ILE A 244 -24.77 -12.71 49.49
C ILE A 244 -25.90 -11.85 48.89
N ILE A 245 -26.57 -12.33 47.85
CA ILE A 245 -27.69 -11.61 47.22
C ILE A 245 -28.97 -11.73 48.03
N PHE A 246 -29.10 -12.78 48.84
CA PHE A 246 -30.30 -13.08 49.64
C PHE A 246 -30.25 -12.46 51.03
N VAL A 247 -29.12 -11.99 51.49
CA VAL A 247 -28.94 -11.21 52.73
C VAL A 247 -28.93 -9.71 52.46
#